data_d18d04f6ee7f9a69f465db0cf7665bf8
#
_entry.id   d18d04f6ee7f9a69f465db0cf7665bf8
#
_cell.length_a   1.000
_cell.length_b   1.000
_cell.length_c   1.000
_cell.angle_alpha   90.00
_cell.angle_beta   90.00
_cell.angle_gamma   90.00
#
_symmetry.space_group_name_H-M   'P 1'
#
loop_
_entity.id
_entity.type
_entity.pdbx_description
1 polymer ?
#
loop_
_entity_poly.entity_id
_entity_poly.type
_entity_poly.pdbx_seq_one_letter_code
_entity_poly.pdbx_strand_id
1 'polypeptide(L)'
;MRWRRVLVHGLALAGAFGLGWGFGSRPSVLDGARGDAPKESAKAEEKAPAIKGWKKGKGWGWVWGKDDEVGSLNAMTPGTIRSALGLVKEGKVYDLGVPYDRNSFRWPGHNPAEILTFRGPEGIRRAGDFKPALDKKLNPHRIAWHSCALFINDNVGTQIDGLGHITSGEDNHWYNGFKESDWGGNFGVRKADVTAIPPIVARGVLIDVAGMRKVDALPSHYAITPGDLKAALERQKTKLWPGDTVLIRTGVLRYWGVNGSDHDKLREHDSAGIDLPAARWLVEQKGAALIGADTSGLEWGPGPKDKATFIPVHRYLLIEQGVHIGEFHYLEDLARDGAYEFCYVCMTNKIRGTASGFTLRPIAIK
;
A
#
# COMPACT_ATOMS: atom_id res chain seq x y z
N MET A 1 -44.25 -2.76 23.93
CA MET A 1 -43.48 -3.53 22.95
C MET A 1 -42.59 -4.52 23.71
N ARG A 2 -42.83 -5.82 23.48
CA ARG A 2 -42.21 -6.92 24.28
C ARG A 2 -40.85 -7.29 23.68
N TRP A 3 -39.80 -7.25 24.47
CA TRP A 3 -38.47 -7.75 24.14
C TRP A 3 -38.40 -9.24 24.47
N ARG A 4 -38.06 -10.06 23.47
CA ARG A 4 -37.78 -11.50 23.66
C ARG A 4 -36.34 -11.70 24.13
N ARG A 5 -36.18 -12.45 25.18
CA ARG A 5 -34.90 -12.94 25.69
C ARG A 5 -34.43 -14.11 24.83
N VAL A 6 -33.19 -14.04 24.38
CA VAL A 6 -32.49 -15.19 23.77
C VAL A 6 -31.53 -15.75 24.81
N LEU A 7 -31.78 -17.00 25.19
CA LEU A 7 -30.88 -17.82 26.04
C LEU A 7 -29.79 -18.44 25.16
N VAL A 8 -28.52 -18.21 25.50
CA VAL A 8 -27.39 -18.91 24.91
C VAL A 8 -26.95 -20.01 25.87
N HIS A 9 -27.01 -21.25 25.42
CA HIS A 9 -26.50 -22.43 26.14
C HIS A 9 -25.01 -22.59 25.82
N GLY A 10 -24.18 -22.56 26.85
CA GLY A 10 -22.78 -22.93 26.75
C GLY A 10 -22.58 -24.44 26.89
N LEU A 11 -21.89 -25.04 25.93
CA LEU A 11 -21.38 -26.42 26.04
C LEU A 11 -19.92 -26.36 26.51
N ALA A 12 -19.65 -27.02 27.62
CA ALA A 12 -18.30 -27.31 28.11
C ALA A 12 -17.84 -28.66 27.55
N LEU A 13 -16.70 -28.69 26.88
CA LEU A 13 -15.99 -29.91 26.50
C LEU A 13 -14.70 -30.02 27.32
N ALA A 14 -14.64 -31.01 28.21
CA ALA A 14 -13.43 -31.45 28.88
C ALA A 14 -12.75 -32.53 28.05
N GLY A 15 -11.51 -32.32 27.66
CA GLY A 15 -10.67 -33.33 27.01
C GLY A 15 -9.45 -33.65 27.85
N ALA A 16 -9.32 -34.90 28.27
CA ALA A 16 -8.22 -35.42 29.07
C ALA A 16 -6.99 -35.72 28.19
N PHE A 17 -5.81 -35.25 28.65
CA PHE A 17 -4.52 -35.64 28.08
C PHE A 17 -3.94 -36.87 28.81
N GLY A 18 -3.73 -37.93 28.08
CA GLY A 18 -2.95 -39.09 28.55
C GLY A 18 -1.52 -39.03 28.05
N LEU A 19 -0.58 -39.06 28.98
CA LEU A 19 0.86 -39.16 28.74
C LEU A 19 1.25 -40.64 28.55
N GLY A 20 1.87 -40.95 27.43
CA GLY A 20 2.53 -42.24 27.21
C GLY A 20 3.99 -42.03 26.80
N TRP A 21 4.91 -42.40 27.68
CA TRP A 21 6.34 -42.48 27.40
C TRP A 21 6.69 -43.89 26.92
N GLY A 22 7.25 -44.00 25.72
CA GLY A 22 7.86 -45.24 25.22
C GLY A 22 9.31 -44.99 24.82
N PHE A 23 10.25 -45.56 25.56
CA PHE A 23 11.66 -45.65 25.19
C PHE A 23 11.85 -46.79 24.19
N GLY A 24 12.37 -46.49 23.00
CA GLY A 24 12.82 -47.46 22.02
C GLY A 24 14.24 -47.14 21.60
N SER A 25 15.16 -48.09 21.87
CA SER A 25 16.59 -48.09 21.55
C SER A 25 16.85 -48.14 20.04
N ARG A 26 17.81 -47.35 19.58
CA ARG A 26 18.35 -47.32 18.21
C ARG A 26 19.47 -48.36 18.03
N PRO A 27 19.61 -48.99 16.87
CA PRO A 27 20.88 -49.49 16.38
C PRO A 27 21.56 -48.50 15.45
N SER A 28 22.85 -48.32 15.65
CA SER A 28 23.77 -47.59 14.80
C SER A 28 24.15 -48.40 13.58
N VAL A 29 24.01 -47.81 12.39
CA VAL A 29 24.70 -48.30 11.19
C VAL A 29 25.36 -47.09 10.54
N LEU A 30 26.70 -47.05 10.67
CA LEU A 30 27.58 -46.22 9.84
C LEU A 30 27.88 -47.08 8.60
N ASP A 31 27.46 -46.64 7.44
CA ASP A 31 28.11 -47.05 6.20
C ASP A 31 28.15 -45.89 5.21
N GLY A 32 29.34 -45.66 4.68
CA GLY A 32 29.65 -44.49 3.85
C GLY A 32 29.12 -44.62 2.44
N ALA A 33 28.48 -43.55 2.00
CA ALA A 33 28.31 -43.26 0.58
C ALA A 33 28.94 -41.92 0.27
N ARG A 34 30.01 -41.90 -0.48
CA ARG A 34 30.54 -40.72 -1.16
C ARG A 34 29.48 -40.24 -2.16
N GLY A 35 28.70 -39.27 -1.78
CA GLY A 35 27.76 -38.57 -2.70
C GLY A 35 28.55 -37.60 -3.55
N ASP A 36 28.40 -37.70 -4.85
CA ASP A 36 28.85 -36.68 -5.81
C ASP A 36 28.31 -35.32 -5.46
N ALA A 37 29.14 -34.29 -5.58
CA ALA A 37 28.74 -32.89 -5.40
C ALA A 37 27.56 -32.57 -6.33
N PRO A 38 26.52 -31.86 -5.84
CA PRO A 38 25.41 -31.47 -6.69
C PRO A 38 25.94 -30.62 -7.85
N LYS A 39 25.72 -31.06 -9.08
CA LYS A 39 25.92 -30.24 -10.28
C LYS A 39 25.08 -29.00 -10.12
N GLU A 40 25.72 -27.84 -10.19
CA GLU A 40 25.11 -26.53 -10.24
C GLU A 40 24.05 -26.55 -11.36
N SER A 41 22.78 -26.68 -10.99
CA SER A 41 21.68 -26.61 -11.93
C SER A 41 21.66 -25.21 -12.51
N ALA A 42 21.88 -25.10 -13.82
CA ALA A 42 21.69 -23.85 -14.56
C ALA A 42 20.37 -23.21 -14.10
N LYS A 43 20.44 -22.00 -13.53
CA LYS A 43 19.26 -21.23 -13.14
C LYS A 43 18.37 -21.12 -14.38
N ALA A 44 17.23 -21.81 -14.37
CA ALA A 44 16.20 -21.63 -15.39
C ALA A 44 15.89 -20.13 -15.46
N GLU A 45 15.93 -19.54 -16.65
CA GLU A 45 15.49 -18.16 -16.84
C GLU A 45 14.05 -18.06 -16.32
N GLU A 46 13.90 -17.31 -15.25
CA GLU A 46 12.62 -17.09 -14.59
C GLU A 46 11.73 -16.30 -15.56
N LYS A 47 10.82 -17.01 -16.22
CA LYS A 47 9.86 -16.40 -17.13
C LYS A 47 8.81 -15.65 -16.33
N ALA A 48 8.62 -14.37 -16.67
CA ALA A 48 7.53 -13.58 -16.12
C ALA A 48 6.19 -14.33 -16.28
N PRO A 49 5.34 -14.35 -15.24
CA PRO A 49 4.05 -15.01 -15.32
C PRO A 49 3.19 -14.37 -16.43
N ALA A 50 2.40 -15.18 -17.13
CA ALA A 50 1.48 -14.67 -18.13
C ALA A 50 0.38 -13.84 -17.46
N ILE A 51 0.24 -12.58 -17.87
CA ILE A 51 -0.72 -11.62 -17.30
C ILE A 51 -1.86 -11.43 -18.29
N LYS A 52 -3.09 -11.74 -17.85
CA LYS A 52 -4.31 -11.48 -18.64
C LYS A 52 -4.64 -9.99 -18.60
N GLY A 53 -5.11 -9.46 -19.71
CA GLY A 53 -5.60 -8.07 -19.83
C GLY A 53 -4.56 -7.09 -20.34
N TRP A 54 -3.34 -7.12 -19.84
CA TRP A 54 -2.30 -6.20 -20.29
C TRP A 54 -1.82 -6.49 -21.73
N LYS A 55 -1.61 -5.41 -22.49
CA LYS A 55 -1.04 -5.48 -23.86
C LYS A 55 0.12 -4.49 -23.97
N LYS A 56 1.29 -5.01 -24.32
CA LYS A 56 2.48 -4.18 -24.56
C LYS A 56 2.18 -3.10 -25.61
N GLY A 57 2.51 -1.86 -25.28
CA GLY A 57 2.26 -0.68 -26.10
C GLY A 57 0.85 -0.09 -25.95
N LYS A 58 -0.06 -0.72 -25.17
CA LYS A 58 -1.42 -0.22 -24.92
C LYS A 58 -1.76 -0.10 -23.43
N GLY A 59 -1.03 -0.81 -22.56
CA GLY A 59 -1.31 -0.85 -21.12
C GLY A 59 -2.52 -1.71 -20.79
N TRP A 60 -3.27 -1.27 -19.77
CA TRP A 60 -4.43 -1.98 -19.20
C TRP A 60 -5.76 -1.51 -19.80
N GLY A 61 -6.05 -0.21 -19.70
CA GLY A 61 -7.34 0.34 -20.10
C GLY A 61 -8.52 -0.28 -19.33
N TRP A 62 -9.68 -0.35 -19.95
CA TRP A 62 -10.91 -0.90 -19.35
C TRP A 62 -11.19 -2.34 -19.82
N VAL A 63 -10.16 -3.16 -19.85
CA VAL A 63 -10.19 -4.52 -20.45
C VAL A 63 -10.93 -5.55 -19.58
N TRP A 64 -11.26 -5.21 -18.33
CA TRP A 64 -11.85 -6.13 -17.36
C TRP A 64 -13.39 -6.20 -17.42
N GLY A 65 -13.99 -5.36 -18.23
CA GLY A 65 -15.45 -5.27 -18.43
C GLY A 65 -16.06 -4.02 -17.77
N LYS A 66 -17.26 -3.69 -18.20
CA LYS A 66 -17.96 -2.43 -17.87
C LYS A 66 -18.31 -2.27 -16.36
N ASP A 67 -18.34 -3.35 -15.61
CA ASP A 67 -18.68 -3.36 -14.19
C ASP A 67 -17.45 -3.55 -13.28
N ASP A 68 -16.25 -3.58 -13.88
CA ASP A 68 -15.02 -3.75 -13.11
C ASP A 68 -14.73 -2.51 -12.25
N GLU A 69 -14.36 -2.76 -11.01
CA GLU A 69 -14.04 -1.75 -9.99
C GLU A 69 -12.61 -1.90 -9.45
N VAL A 70 -11.83 -2.86 -9.98
CA VAL A 70 -10.52 -3.28 -9.45
C VAL A 70 -9.35 -2.80 -10.32
N GLY A 71 -9.57 -2.66 -11.62
CA GLY A 71 -8.54 -2.21 -12.57
C GLY A 71 -7.39 -3.19 -12.74
N SER A 72 -6.18 -2.65 -12.85
CA SER A 72 -4.95 -3.42 -13.09
C SER A 72 -4.62 -4.44 -12.00
N LEU A 73 -5.14 -4.28 -10.77
CA LEU A 73 -4.96 -5.27 -9.70
C LEU A 73 -5.65 -6.61 -9.98
N ASN A 74 -6.54 -6.69 -10.98
CA ASN A 74 -7.01 -7.96 -11.52
C ASN A 74 -5.89 -8.83 -12.13
N ALA A 75 -4.70 -8.25 -12.36
CA ALA A 75 -3.49 -9.00 -12.75
C ALA A 75 -2.94 -9.88 -11.63
N MET A 76 -3.36 -9.65 -10.39
CA MET A 76 -2.99 -10.46 -9.23
C MET A 76 -3.68 -11.82 -9.29
N THR A 77 -2.94 -12.83 -9.69
CA THR A 77 -3.40 -14.22 -9.80
C THR A 77 -2.73 -15.10 -8.74
N PRO A 78 -3.23 -16.30 -8.46
CA PRO A 78 -2.51 -17.24 -7.61
C PRO A 78 -1.06 -17.51 -8.05
N GLY A 79 -0.78 -17.42 -9.36
CA GLY A 79 0.57 -17.57 -9.92
C GLY A 79 1.48 -16.39 -9.54
N THR A 80 1.02 -15.15 -9.78
CA THR A 80 1.80 -13.94 -9.44
C THR A 80 2.02 -13.80 -7.94
N ILE A 81 1.02 -14.16 -7.13
CA ILE A 81 1.13 -14.16 -5.66
C ILE A 81 2.20 -15.17 -5.21
N ARG A 82 2.17 -16.41 -5.72
CA ARG A 82 3.21 -17.40 -5.38
C ARG A 82 4.61 -16.93 -5.80
N SER A 83 4.74 -16.30 -6.97
CA SER A 83 6.01 -15.73 -7.41
C SER A 83 6.51 -14.63 -6.46
N ALA A 84 5.61 -13.75 -6.00
CA ALA A 84 5.93 -12.72 -5.03
C ALA A 84 6.38 -13.32 -3.68
N LEU A 85 5.64 -14.29 -3.15
CA LEU A 85 6.00 -14.99 -1.91
C LEU A 85 7.33 -15.75 -2.06
N GLY A 86 7.66 -16.21 -3.26
CA GLY A 86 8.94 -16.84 -3.59
C GLY A 86 10.15 -15.94 -3.41
N LEU A 87 9.99 -14.61 -3.33
CA LEU A 87 11.05 -13.64 -3.05
C LEU A 87 11.44 -13.58 -1.57
N VAL A 88 10.60 -14.09 -0.69
CA VAL A 88 10.87 -14.11 0.76
C VAL A 88 11.92 -15.16 1.06
N LYS A 89 13.17 -14.73 1.24
CA LYS A 89 14.33 -15.60 1.51
C LYS A 89 14.95 -15.34 2.87
N GLU A 90 14.99 -14.08 3.28
CA GLU A 90 15.66 -13.63 4.49
C GLU A 90 14.70 -13.48 5.68
N GLY A 91 13.38 -13.41 5.42
CA GLY A 91 12.38 -13.13 6.44
C GLY A 91 12.47 -11.71 7.00
N LYS A 92 13.19 -10.82 6.33
CA LYS A 92 13.35 -9.43 6.73
C LYS A 92 12.12 -8.61 6.29
N VAL A 93 11.51 -7.91 7.24
CA VAL A 93 10.33 -7.07 7.00
C VAL A 93 10.75 -5.59 7.05
N TYR A 94 10.31 -4.83 6.07
CA TYR A 94 10.43 -3.38 5.99
C TYR A 94 9.06 -2.75 6.15
N ASP A 95 8.94 -1.81 7.07
CA ASP A 95 7.73 -1.01 7.27
C ASP A 95 7.74 0.16 6.28
N LEU A 96 6.77 0.19 5.40
CA LEU A 96 6.64 1.22 4.37
C LEU A 96 5.63 2.31 4.75
N GLY A 97 5.05 2.22 5.95
CA GLY A 97 4.11 3.20 6.47
C GLY A 97 4.80 4.31 7.27
N VAL A 98 4.29 5.53 7.18
CA VAL A 98 4.73 6.62 8.04
C VAL A 98 3.81 6.76 9.27
N PRO A 99 4.34 7.09 10.47
CA PRO A 99 3.50 7.49 11.59
C PRO A 99 2.81 8.82 11.26
N TYR A 100 1.54 8.94 11.66
CA TYR A 100 0.72 10.09 11.33
C TYR A 100 -0.01 10.62 12.56
N ASP A 101 0.03 11.96 12.74
CA ASP A 101 -0.67 12.68 13.81
C ASP A 101 -1.20 14.03 13.29
N ARG A 102 -1.82 14.83 14.17
CA ARG A 102 -2.37 16.14 13.83
C ARG A 102 -1.34 17.15 13.30
N ASN A 103 -0.06 16.97 13.58
CA ASN A 103 1.03 17.84 13.17
C ASN A 103 1.76 17.32 11.92
N SER A 104 1.38 16.16 11.41
CA SER A 104 2.02 15.57 10.25
C SER A 104 1.84 16.41 8.99
N PHE A 105 2.82 16.35 8.11
CA PHE A 105 2.75 16.98 6.81
C PHE A 105 1.54 16.46 6.01
N ARG A 106 0.87 17.36 5.31
CA ARG A 106 -0.20 17.06 4.38
C ARG A 106 -0.16 18.00 3.19
N TRP A 107 -0.68 17.55 2.09
CA TRP A 107 -0.85 18.42 0.94
C TRP A 107 -1.84 19.56 1.27
N PRO A 108 -1.58 20.81 0.81
CA PRO A 108 -2.38 21.98 1.25
C PRO A 108 -3.89 21.91 0.97
N GLY A 109 -4.31 21.07 0.01
CA GLY A 109 -5.72 20.86 -0.30
C GLY A 109 -6.45 19.89 0.64
N HIS A 110 -5.72 19.18 1.50
CA HIS A 110 -6.31 18.17 2.38
C HIS A 110 -6.63 18.72 3.76
N ASN A 111 -7.72 18.23 4.35
CA ASN A 111 -8.11 18.60 5.70
C ASN A 111 -7.09 18.11 6.74
N PRO A 112 -6.99 18.80 7.91
CA PRO A 112 -6.20 18.28 9.01
C PRO A 112 -6.72 16.93 9.51
N ALA A 113 -5.83 16.11 10.04
CA ALA A 113 -6.22 14.96 10.84
C ALA A 113 -6.38 15.38 12.29
N GLU A 114 -7.52 15.04 12.86
CA GLU A 114 -7.79 15.26 14.27
C GLU A 114 -8.00 13.94 14.99
N ILE A 115 -7.24 13.76 16.09
CA ILE A 115 -7.36 12.62 16.98
C ILE A 115 -7.87 13.16 18.30
N LEU A 116 -9.09 12.85 18.65
CA LEU A 116 -9.76 13.32 19.84
C LEU A 116 -9.98 12.15 20.81
N THR A 117 -9.59 12.30 22.05
CA THR A 117 -9.95 11.33 23.07
C THR A 117 -11.46 11.41 23.30
N PHE A 118 -12.17 10.46 22.73
CA PHE A 118 -13.63 10.35 22.90
C PHE A 118 -13.97 9.89 24.32
N ARG A 119 -13.20 8.93 24.85
CA ARG A 119 -13.40 8.39 26.19
C ARG A 119 -12.06 8.00 26.80
N GLY A 120 -11.87 8.38 28.04
CA GLY A 120 -10.70 7.98 28.83
C GLY A 120 -11.11 7.55 30.25
N PRO A 121 -10.22 6.89 30.99
CA PRO A 121 -10.51 6.40 32.37
C PRO A 121 -11.07 7.47 33.27
N GLU A 122 -10.47 8.66 33.26
CA GLU A 122 -10.94 9.79 34.07
C GLU A 122 -12.30 10.33 33.62
N GLY A 123 -12.48 10.41 32.26
CA GLY A 123 -13.75 10.82 31.69
C GLY A 123 -14.91 9.90 32.06
N ILE A 124 -14.69 8.58 32.07
CA ILE A 124 -15.69 7.59 32.54
C ILE A 124 -16.05 7.83 33.97
N ARG A 125 -15.07 8.09 34.84
CA ARG A 125 -15.30 8.36 36.26
C ARG A 125 -16.06 9.67 36.50
N ARG A 126 -15.69 10.74 35.79
CA ARG A 126 -16.37 12.06 35.91
C ARG A 126 -17.77 12.07 35.36
N ALA A 127 -17.95 11.48 34.21
CA ALA A 127 -19.26 11.42 33.55
C ALA A 127 -20.25 10.51 34.29
N GLY A 128 -19.76 9.46 34.93
CA GLY A 128 -20.60 8.49 35.63
C GLY A 128 -21.56 7.73 34.72
N ASP A 129 -21.33 7.74 33.42
CA ASP A 129 -22.25 7.30 32.38
C ASP A 129 -22.15 5.81 32.03
N PHE A 130 -21.12 5.12 32.56
CA PHE A 130 -20.91 3.69 32.28
C PHE A 130 -20.86 2.89 33.63
N LYS A 131 -22.03 2.58 34.14
CA LYS A 131 -22.21 1.91 35.46
C LYS A 131 -21.34 0.65 35.65
N PRO A 132 -21.20 -0.29 34.68
CA PRO A 132 -20.37 -1.48 34.89
C PRO A 132 -18.90 -1.17 35.19
N ALA A 133 -18.32 -0.11 34.62
CA ALA A 133 -16.94 0.28 34.92
C ALA A 133 -16.78 0.93 36.31
N LEU A 134 -17.86 1.47 36.87
CA LEU A 134 -17.89 2.16 38.15
C LEU A 134 -18.26 1.24 39.34
N ASP A 135 -18.96 0.14 39.08
CA ASP A 135 -19.40 -0.82 40.07
C ASP A 135 -18.21 -1.64 40.56
N LYS A 136 -17.91 -1.51 41.87
CA LYS A 136 -16.78 -2.21 42.48
C LYS A 136 -16.94 -3.74 42.53
N LYS A 137 -18.17 -4.26 42.51
CA LYS A 137 -18.42 -5.71 42.49
C LYS A 137 -18.19 -6.29 41.07
N LEU A 138 -18.66 -5.58 40.04
CA LEU A 138 -18.49 -5.98 38.65
C LEU A 138 -17.07 -5.69 38.15
N ASN A 139 -16.43 -4.64 38.66
CA ASN A 139 -15.10 -4.20 38.25
C ASN A 139 -14.15 -4.03 39.43
N PRO A 140 -13.81 -5.11 40.15
CA PRO A 140 -12.94 -5.05 41.32
C PRO A 140 -11.53 -4.55 40.98
N HIS A 141 -11.07 -4.74 39.78
CA HIS A 141 -9.76 -4.30 39.30
C HIS A 141 -9.78 -2.86 38.74
N ARG A 142 -10.93 -2.18 38.74
CA ARG A 142 -11.10 -0.81 38.23
C ARG A 142 -10.64 -0.64 36.79
N ILE A 143 -10.88 -1.62 35.95
CA ILE A 143 -10.57 -1.60 34.53
C ILE A 143 -11.30 -0.43 33.85
N ALA A 144 -10.60 0.31 33.02
CA ALA A 144 -11.13 1.37 32.16
C ALA A 144 -10.30 1.40 30.87
N TRP A 145 -10.73 2.18 29.87
CA TRP A 145 -10.10 2.19 28.56
C TRP A 145 -9.99 3.60 27.98
N HIS A 146 -9.15 3.73 26.96
CA HIS A 146 -9.08 4.89 26.08
C HIS A 146 -9.77 4.57 24.75
N SER A 147 -10.53 5.52 24.25
CA SER A 147 -11.17 5.45 22.94
C SER A 147 -11.03 6.80 22.25
N CYS A 148 -10.54 6.78 21.00
CA CYS A 148 -10.35 7.97 20.20
C CYS A 148 -11.39 8.03 19.09
N ALA A 149 -11.85 9.24 18.79
CA ALA A 149 -12.55 9.59 17.57
C ALA A 149 -11.54 10.16 16.57
N LEU A 150 -11.63 9.75 15.32
CA LEU A 150 -10.76 10.22 14.26
C LEU A 150 -11.60 11.04 13.27
N PHE A 151 -11.13 12.26 12.97
CA PHE A 151 -11.62 13.06 11.87
C PHE A 151 -10.45 13.25 10.91
N ILE A 152 -10.39 12.41 9.88
CA ILE A 152 -9.23 12.26 9.00
C ILE A 152 -9.70 12.30 7.55
N ASN A 153 -8.96 13.01 6.70
CA ASN A 153 -9.09 12.92 5.26
C ASN A 153 -8.57 11.55 4.77
N ASP A 154 -9.14 10.99 3.71
CA ASP A 154 -8.72 9.70 3.15
C ASP A 154 -7.44 9.78 2.28
N ASN A 155 -6.83 10.99 2.16
CA ASN A 155 -5.56 11.24 1.50
C ASN A 155 -4.53 11.80 2.49
N VAL A 156 -4.20 11.04 3.54
CA VAL A 156 -3.24 11.45 4.56
C VAL A 156 -2.26 10.33 4.92
N GLY A 157 -1.00 10.70 5.10
CA GLY A 157 0.07 9.74 5.37
C GLY A 157 0.18 8.70 4.26
N THR A 158 0.71 7.52 4.59
CA THR A 158 0.82 6.43 3.61
C THR A 158 -0.57 5.98 3.17
N GLN A 159 -0.83 6.05 1.86
CA GLN A 159 -2.13 5.82 1.27
C GLN A 159 -2.06 5.17 -0.09
N ILE A 160 -3.23 4.77 -0.60
CA ILE A 160 -3.46 4.30 -1.96
C ILE A 160 -4.65 5.07 -2.54
N ASP A 161 -4.45 5.74 -3.66
CA ASP A 161 -5.56 6.33 -4.40
C ASP A 161 -6.34 5.24 -5.12
N GLY A 162 -7.62 5.18 -4.77
CA GLY A 162 -8.57 4.32 -5.45
C GLY A 162 -8.99 4.88 -6.81
N LEU A 163 -9.63 4.04 -7.61
CA LEU A 163 -10.02 4.40 -8.98
C LEU A 163 -11.17 5.43 -9.03
N GLY A 164 -11.83 5.71 -7.90
CA GLY A 164 -12.83 6.77 -7.74
C GLY A 164 -12.26 8.09 -7.19
N HIS A 165 -10.93 8.20 -7.02
CA HIS A 165 -10.33 9.36 -6.36
C HIS A 165 -10.44 10.65 -7.15
N ILE A 166 -10.26 10.61 -8.47
CA ILE A 166 -10.37 11.79 -9.33
C ILE A 166 -11.38 11.56 -10.46
N THR A 167 -11.88 12.66 -11.00
CA THR A 167 -12.83 12.65 -12.12
C THR A 167 -12.29 13.43 -13.31
N SER A 168 -12.84 13.18 -14.49
CA SER A 168 -12.51 13.89 -15.73
C SER A 168 -13.77 14.12 -16.58
N GLY A 169 -13.68 15.07 -17.50
CA GLY A 169 -14.76 15.43 -18.42
C GLY A 169 -15.88 16.23 -17.78
N GLU A 170 -16.78 16.75 -18.60
CA GLU A 170 -17.95 17.54 -18.13
C GLU A 170 -18.96 16.71 -17.35
N ASP A 171 -18.94 15.39 -17.53
CA ASP A 171 -19.80 14.41 -16.83
C ASP A 171 -19.16 13.84 -15.56
N ASN A 172 -18.00 14.38 -15.15
CA ASN A 172 -17.26 13.97 -13.95
C ASN A 172 -17.14 12.44 -13.81
N HIS A 173 -16.72 11.77 -14.89
CA HIS A 173 -16.49 10.33 -14.84
C HIS A 173 -15.12 9.97 -14.27
N TRP A 174 -15.05 8.79 -13.66
CA TRP A 174 -13.82 8.13 -13.25
C TRP A 174 -13.61 6.81 -13.98
N TYR A 175 -12.78 5.94 -13.47
CA TYR A 175 -12.45 4.65 -14.07
C TYR A 175 -13.70 3.93 -14.59
N ASN A 176 -13.55 3.29 -15.74
CA ASN A 176 -14.60 2.50 -16.40
C ASN A 176 -15.86 3.30 -16.80
N GLY A 177 -15.78 4.65 -16.78
CA GLY A 177 -16.87 5.53 -17.17
C GLY A 177 -17.97 5.68 -16.13
N PHE A 178 -17.72 5.33 -14.86
CA PHE A 178 -18.63 5.63 -13.77
C PHE A 178 -18.74 7.14 -13.58
N LYS A 179 -19.96 7.66 -13.50
CA LYS A 179 -20.25 9.10 -13.42
C LYS A 179 -20.69 9.52 -12.02
N GLU A 180 -20.30 10.74 -11.65
CA GLU A 180 -20.67 11.30 -10.35
C GLU A 180 -22.20 11.40 -10.19
N SER A 181 -22.94 11.79 -11.25
CA SER A 181 -24.40 11.85 -11.23
C SER A 181 -25.06 10.55 -10.78
N ASP A 182 -24.46 9.41 -11.13
CA ASP A 182 -25.01 8.08 -10.86
C ASP A 182 -24.45 7.47 -9.58
N TRP A 183 -23.17 7.70 -9.31
CA TRP A 183 -22.40 6.94 -8.31
C TRP A 183 -21.70 7.77 -7.25
N GLY A 184 -21.66 9.10 -7.36
CA GLY A 184 -21.10 10.02 -6.36
C GLY A 184 -22.13 10.46 -5.32
N GLY A 185 -21.79 11.49 -4.58
CA GLY A 185 -22.68 12.20 -3.65
C GLY A 185 -22.09 12.39 -2.26
N ASN A 186 -22.89 12.99 -1.37
CA ASN A 186 -22.44 13.44 -0.03
C ASN A 186 -22.00 12.32 0.92
N PHE A 187 -22.29 11.06 0.59
CA PHE A 187 -21.89 9.89 1.39
C PHE A 187 -20.78 9.07 0.70
N GLY A 188 -20.00 9.71 -0.17
CA GLY A 188 -18.90 9.12 -0.89
C GLY A 188 -19.26 8.46 -2.21
N VAL A 189 -18.27 7.81 -2.81
CA VAL A 189 -18.42 7.09 -4.07
C VAL A 189 -19.04 5.72 -3.86
N ARG A 190 -19.86 5.26 -4.78
CA ARG A 190 -20.56 3.96 -4.70
C ARG A 190 -20.08 2.96 -5.73
N LYS A 191 -19.12 3.33 -6.56
CA LYS A 191 -18.41 2.49 -7.54
C LYS A 191 -16.94 2.77 -7.48
N ALA A 192 -16.13 1.72 -7.49
CA ALA A 192 -14.69 1.76 -7.35
C ALA A 192 -14.23 2.47 -6.05
N ASP A 193 -15.01 2.34 -4.97
CA ASP A 193 -14.58 2.78 -3.64
C ASP A 193 -13.45 1.87 -3.11
N VAL A 194 -12.82 2.27 -2.02
CA VAL A 194 -11.68 1.53 -1.46
C VAL A 194 -11.99 0.08 -1.09
N THR A 195 -13.27 -0.26 -0.89
CA THR A 195 -13.65 -1.64 -0.54
C THR A 195 -13.55 -2.60 -1.73
N ALA A 196 -13.43 -2.08 -2.95
CA ALA A 196 -13.19 -2.85 -4.17
C ALA A 196 -11.71 -3.26 -4.31
N ILE A 197 -10.77 -2.56 -3.65
CA ILE A 197 -9.35 -2.89 -3.69
C ILE A 197 -9.13 -4.23 -2.95
N PRO A 198 -8.62 -5.27 -3.63
CA PRO A 198 -8.33 -6.55 -2.98
C PRO A 198 -7.12 -6.43 -2.04
N PRO A 199 -6.93 -7.37 -1.10
CA PRO A 199 -5.64 -7.51 -0.42
C PRO A 199 -4.52 -7.68 -1.44
N ILE A 200 -3.53 -6.79 -1.40
CA ILE A 200 -2.44 -6.76 -2.37
C ILE A 200 -1.28 -7.61 -1.86
N VAL A 201 -0.92 -8.63 -2.65
CA VAL A 201 0.30 -9.43 -2.46
C VAL A 201 0.93 -9.58 -3.84
N ALA A 202 1.98 -8.82 -4.10
CA ALA A 202 2.57 -8.69 -5.42
C ALA A 202 4.10 -8.62 -5.35
N ARG A 203 4.77 -8.88 -6.47
CA ARG A 203 6.18 -8.55 -6.59
C ARG A 203 6.33 -7.02 -6.57
N GLY A 204 7.08 -6.52 -5.58
CA GLY A 204 7.44 -5.13 -5.45
C GLY A 204 8.82 -4.87 -6.05
N VAL A 205 8.96 -3.75 -6.75
CA VAL A 205 10.24 -3.28 -7.28
C VAL A 205 10.45 -1.83 -6.86
N LEU A 206 11.55 -1.59 -6.13
CA LEU A 206 12.02 -0.24 -5.82
C LEU A 206 12.81 0.31 -7.01
N ILE A 207 12.45 1.51 -7.48
CA ILE A 207 13.26 2.30 -8.42
C ILE A 207 13.85 3.48 -7.66
N ASP A 208 15.11 3.37 -7.26
CA ASP A 208 15.82 4.36 -6.45
C ASP A 208 16.45 5.45 -7.33
N VAL A 209 15.64 6.44 -7.71
CA VAL A 209 16.10 7.55 -8.57
C VAL A 209 17.04 8.48 -7.82
N ALA A 210 16.75 8.80 -6.55
CA ALA A 210 17.63 9.64 -5.73
C ALA A 210 19.01 8.99 -5.55
N GLY A 211 19.06 7.69 -5.27
CA GLY A 211 20.32 6.95 -5.17
C GLY A 211 21.06 6.82 -6.51
N MET A 212 20.36 6.72 -7.63
CA MET A 212 20.94 6.78 -8.97
C MET A 212 21.58 8.14 -9.23
N ARG A 213 20.93 9.22 -8.82
CA ARG A 213 21.46 10.59 -8.91
C ARG A 213 22.51 10.94 -7.85
N LYS A 214 22.73 10.05 -6.87
CA LYS A 214 23.66 10.25 -5.74
C LYS A 214 23.30 11.49 -4.90
N VAL A 215 22.03 11.71 -4.68
CA VAL A 215 21.49 12.79 -3.84
C VAL A 215 20.65 12.21 -2.72
N ASP A 216 20.52 12.95 -1.66
CA ASP A 216 19.69 12.61 -0.51
C ASP A 216 18.21 12.64 -0.87
N ALA A 217 17.77 13.71 -1.50
CA ALA A 217 16.47 13.88 -2.11
C ALA A 217 16.62 14.56 -3.47
N LEU A 218 15.72 14.27 -4.41
CA LEU A 218 15.70 14.91 -5.71
C LEU A 218 15.44 16.43 -5.55
N PRO A 219 16.01 17.26 -6.43
CA PRO A 219 15.72 18.70 -6.40
C PRO A 219 14.22 18.99 -6.59
N SER A 220 13.77 20.13 -6.04
CA SER A 220 12.42 20.62 -6.27
C SER A 220 12.06 20.65 -7.75
N HIS A 221 10.83 20.25 -8.08
CA HIS A 221 10.32 20.18 -9.45
C HIS A 221 11.12 19.29 -10.42
N TYR A 222 11.82 18.27 -9.90
CA TYR A 222 12.55 17.33 -10.74
C TYR A 222 11.58 16.39 -11.46
N ALA A 223 11.51 16.51 -12.78
CA ALA A 223 10.72 15.60 -13.62
C ALA A 223 11.48 14.28 -13.82
N ILE A 224 10.99 13.20 -13.24
CA ILE A 224 11.52 11.83 -13.44
C ILE A 224 11.03 11.33 -14.79
N THR A 225 11.98 11.17 -15.72
CA THR A 225 11.72 10.73 -17.09
C THR A 225 11.85 9.21 -17.25
N PRO A 226 11.40 8.65 -18.39
CA PRO A 226 11.69 7.24 -18.72
C PRO A 226 13.20 6.92 -18.73
N GLY A 227 14.05 7.92 -19.04
CA GLY A 227 15.51 7.79 -19.02
C GLY A 227 16.03 7.58 -17.61
N ASP A 228 15.54 8.34 -16.65
CA ASP A 228 15.90 8.21 -15.24
C ASP A 228 15.51 6.83 -14.68
N LEU A 229 14.29 6.39 -14.96
CA LEU A 229 13.79 5.07 -14.52
C LEU A 229 14.64 3.92 -15.08
N LYS A 230 15.00 4.00 -16.38
CA LYS A 230 15.86 3.00 -17.02
C LYS A 230 17.25 2.98 -16.40
N ALA A 231 17.87 4.17 -16.20
CA ALA A 231 19.19 4.28 -15.58
C ALA A 231 19.22 3.76 -14.14
N ALA A 232 18.17 4.03 -13.36
CA ALA A 232 18.06 3.49 -12.00
C ALA A 232 17.94 1.97 -12.00
N LEU A 233 17.09 1.39 -12.83
CA LEU A 233 16.93 -0.06 -12.96
C LEU A 233 18.22 -0.75 -13.45
N GLU A 234 18.94 -0.14 -14.38
CA GLU A 234 20.23 -0.64 -14.87
C GLU A 234 21.28 -0.66 -13.75
N ARG A 235 21.41 0.45 -13.01
CA ARG A 235 22.28 0.52 -11.83
C ARG A 235 21.95 -0.55 -10.79
N GLN A 236 20.65 -0.79 -10.56
CA GLN A 236 20.15 -1.78 -9.61
C GLN A 236 20.20 -3.22 -10.13
N LYS A 237 20.48 -3.41 -11.43
CA LYS A 237 20.43 -4.71 -12.13
C LYS A 237 19.06 -5.39 -11.98
N THR A 238 17.99 -4.61 -11.92
CA THR A 238 16.62 -5.06 -11.71
C THR A 238 15.79 -4.87 -12.98
N LYS A 239 14.85 -5.78 -13.23
CA LYS A 239 13.93 -5.72 -14.37
C LYS A 239 12.49 -5.65 -13.88
N LEU A 240 11.65 -4.92 -14.61
CA LEU A 240 10.21 -4.89 -14.39
C LEU A 240 9.51 -5.99 -15.20
N TRP A 241 8.51 -6.58 -14.60
CA TRP A 241 7.60 -7.55 -15.21
C TRP A 241 6.17 -7.03 -15.17
N PRO A 242 5.32 -7.43 -16.15
CA PRO A 242 3.90 -7.12 -16.07
C PRO A 242 3.28 -7.66 -14.78
N GLY A 243 2.47 -6.82 -14.12
CA GLY A 243 1.86 -7.13 -12.84
C GLY A 243 2.64 -6.67 -11.60
N ASP A 244 3.82 -6.07 -11.78
CA ASP A 244 4.60 -5.54 -10.65
C ASP A 244 3.92 -4.36 -9.97
N THR A 245 4.16 -4.26 -8.66
CA THR A 245 4.05 -3.02 -7.90
C THR A 245 5.37 -2.28 -8.00
N VAL A 246 5.37 -1.06 -8.52
CA VAL A 246 6.56 -0.23 -8.70
C VAL A 246 6.56 0.89 -7.68
N LEU A 247 7.59 0.97 -6.84
CA LEU A 247 7.77 2.05 -5.87
C LEU A 247 8.98 2.90 -6.25
N ILE A 248 8.77 4.22 -6.39
CA ILE A 248 9.78 5.16 -6.87
C ILE A 248 10.26 6.02 -5.72
N ARG A 249 11.56 5.96 -5.42
CA ARG A 249 12.16 6.76 -4.35
C ARG A 249 12.74 8.06 -4.91
N THR A 250 12.20 9.17 -4.40
CA THR A 250 12.71 10.53 -4.59
C THR A 250 13.62 10.98 -3.45
N GLY A 251 13.50 10.34 -2.28
CA GLY A 251 14.23 10.65 -1.05
C GLY A 251 13.53 11.65 -0.13
N VAL A 252 12.34 12.14 -0.50
CA VAL A 252 11.64 13.19 0.27
C VAL A 252 11.24 12.72 1.67
N LEU A 253 10.82 11.46 1.84
CA LEU A 253 10.36 10.97 3.15
C LEU A 253 11.48 10.80 4.19
N ARG A 254 12.73 10.96 3.83
CA ARG A 254 13.82 11.08 4.82
C ARG A 254 13.62 12.26 5.78
N TYR A 255 12.88 13.27 5.34
CA TYR A 255 12.52 14.44 6.16
C TYR A 255 11.27 14.23 7.00
N TRP A 256 10.60 13.08 6.86
CA TRP A 256 9.49 12.69 7.72
C TRP A 256 10.02 12.18 9.04
N GLY A 257 9.44 12.59 10.16
CA GLY A 257 9.81 12.11 11.47
C GLY A 257 8.66 12.17 12.45
N VAL A 258 8.94 12.00 13.70
CA VAL A 258 7.96 12.15 14.77
C VAL A 258 7.42 13.58 14.74
N ASN A 259 6.09 13.71 14.75
CA ASN A 259 5.37 14.99 14.64
C ASN A 259 5.51 15.69 13.27
N GLY A 260 5.71 14.92 12.19
CA GLY A 260 5.68 15.44 10.82
C GLY A 260 6.90 16.22 10.39
N SER A 261 7.88 16.38 11.27
CA SER A 261 9.23 16.87 11.05
C SER A 261 9.44 18.13 10.21
N ASP A 262 10.32 18.10 9.21
CA ASP A 262 10.72 19.27 8.44
C ASP A 262 9.72 19.53 7.30
N HIS A 263 8.63 20.21 7.60
CA HIS A 263 7.55 20.52 6.66
C HIS A 263 8.02 21.35 5.46
N ASP A 264 9.03 22.21 5.63
CA ASP A 264 9.52 23.05 4.54
C ASP A 264 10.29 22.21 3.53
N LYS A 265 11.15 21.33 3.99
CA LYS A 265 11.85 20.37 3.11
C LYS A 265 10.91 19.36 2.48
N LEU A 266 9.94 18.85 3.22
CA LEU A 266 8.92 17.97 2.63
C LEU A 266 8.20 18.70 1.50
N ARG A 267 7.74 19.93 1.71
CA ARG A 267 7.03 20.72 0.68
C ARG A 267 7.91 21.04 -0.52
N GLU A 268 9.19 21.37 -0.28
CA GLU A 268 10.13 21.69 -1.34
C GLU A 268 10.38 20.49 -2.27
N HIS A 269 10.70 19.34 -1.68
CA HIS A 269 11.09 18.13 -2.43
C HIS A 269 9.89 17.30 -2.91
N ASP A 270 8.71 17.48 -2.34
CA ASP A 270 7.48 16.77 -2.72
C ASP A 270 7.03 17.04 -4.17
N SER A 271 7.53 18.10 -4.78
CA SER A 271 7.28 18.46 -6.18
C SER A 271 8.05 17.59 -7.20
N ALA A 272 9.04 16.80 -6.76
CA ALA A 272 9.71 15.85 -7.62
C ALA A 272 8.80 14.62 -7.85
N GLY A 273 8.73 14.15 -9.10
CA GLY A 273 7.89 13.01 -9.43
C GLY A 273 7.96 12.62 -10.90
N ILE A 274 7.22 11.60 -11.30
CA ILE A 274 7.21 11.10 -12.68
C ILE A 274 6.44 12.02 -13.61
N ASP A 275 6.96 12.20 -14.83
CA ASP A 275 6.24 12.85 -15.91
C ASP A 275 5.26 11.87 -16.59
N LEU A 276 4.36 12.38 -17.42
CA LEU A 276 3.40 11.53 -18.15
C LEU A 276 4.08 10.52 -19.10
N PRO A 277 5.16 10.84 -19.82
CA PRO A 277 5.93 9.85 -20.57
C PRO A 277 6.46 8.71 -19.71
N ALA A 278 6.92 8.96 -18.46
CA ALA A 278 7.39 7.94 -17.53
C ALA A 278 6.24 7.04 -17.07
N ALA A 279 5.09 7.61 -16.72
CA ALA A 279 3.89 6.85 -16.38
C ALA A 279 3.46 5.94 -17.54
N ARG A 280 3.41 6.45 -18.75
CA ARG A 280 3.11 5.66 -19.97
C ARG A 280 4.13 4.53 -20.17
N TRP A 281 5.40 4.81 -19.98
CA TRP A 281 6.43 3.77 -20.14
C TRP A 281 6.27 2.65 -19.11
N LEU A 282 5.98 2.99 -17.83
CA LEU A 282 5.73 2.00 -16.78
C LEU A 282 4.52 1.13 -17.08
N VAL A 283 3.43 1.71 -17.58
CA VAL A 283 2.19 0.99 -17.85
C VAL A 283 2.25 0.29 -19.21
N GLU A 284 2.52 1.01 -20.29
CA GLU A 284 2.41 0.49 -21.66
C GLU A 284 3.56 -0.45 -22.03
N GLN A 285 4.79 -0.18 -21.57
CA GLN A 285 5.95 -0.99 -21.92
C GLN A 285 6.33 -2.02 -20.86
N LYS A 286 5.99 -1.77 -19.59
CA LYS A 286 6.39 -2.63 -18.47
C LYS A 286 5.22 -3.33 -17.78
N GLY A 287 3.99 -2.84 -17.92
CA GLY A 287 2.80 -3.46 -17.35
C GLY A 287 2.70 -3.35 -15.84
N ALA A 288 3.24 -2.26 -15.25
CA ALA A 288 3.06 -2.00 -13.82
C ALA A 288 1.57 -2.00 -13.44
N ALA A 289 1.20 -2.72 -12.38
CA ALA A 289 -0.18 -2.85 -11.93
C ALA A 289 -0.53 -1.90 -10.77
N LEU A 290 0.48 -1.42 -10.05
CA LEU A 290 0.40 -0.37 -9.05
C LEU A 290 1.68 0.44 -9.16
N ILE A 291 1.59 1.77 -9.07
CA ILE A 291 2.75 2.65 -9.07
C ILE A 291 2.66 3.56 -7.86
N GLY A 292 3.72 3.62 -7.06
CA GLY A 292 3.77 4.48 -5.89
C GLY A 292 5.09 5.22 -5.76
N ALA A 293 5.12 6.18 -4.84
CA ALA A 293 6.31 6.94 -4.48
C ALA A 293 6.33 7.31 -3.00
N ASP A 294 7.44 7.91 -2.60
CA ASP A 294 7.62 8.55 -1.29
C ASP A 294 7.17 10.02 -1.28
N THR A 295 6.39 10.47 -2.27
CA THR A 295 5.79 11.80 -2.34
C THR A 295 4.30 11.78 -2.10
N SER A 296 3.67 12.95 -1.95
CA SER A 296 2.22 13.09 -1.73
C SER A 296 1.38 12.99 -3.01
N GLY A 297 1.99 12.77 -4.15
CA GLY A 297 1.27 12.77 -5.42
C GLY A 297 1.90 11.91 -6.50
N LEU A 298 3.04 11.23 -6.26
CA LEU A 298 3.76 10.46 -7.28
C LEU A 298 4.19 11.32 -8.49
N GLU A 299 3.31 12.21 -8.92
CA GLU A 299 3.38 12.98 -10.14
C GLU A 299 4.31 14.18 -10.01
N TRP A 300 5.01 14.49 -11.10
CA TRP A 300 5.81 15.69 -11.18
C TRP A 300 4.98 16.96 -10.98
N GLY A 301 5.32 17.72 -9.95
CA GLY A 301 4.80 19.07 -9.70
C GLY A 301 5.60 20.08 -10.53
N PRO A 302 5.00 20.72 -11.56
CA PRO A 302 5.72 21.68 -12.41
C PRO A 302 6.10 22.93 -11.63
N GLY A 303 7.29 23.47 -11.94
CA GLY A 303 7.71 24.76 -11.40
C GLY A 303 6.95 25.95 -12.02
N PRO A 304 7.09 27.16 -11.47
CA PRO A 304 6.31 28.33 -11.92
C PRO A 304 6.50 28.73 -13.38
N LYS A 305 7.58 28.26 -14.02
CA LYS A 305 7.87 28.54 -15.43
C LYS A 305 7.47 27.42 -16.38
N ASP A 306 7.05 26.28 -15.85
CA ASP A 306 6.74 25.11 -16.65
C ASP A 306 5.30 25.19 -17.16
N LYS A 307 5.12 24.79 -18.41
CA LYS A 307 3.79 24.63 -18.98
C LYS A 307 3.37 23.18 -18.79
N ALA A 308 2.41 22.96 -17.91
CA ALA A 308 1.86 21.64 -17.67
C ALA A 308 0.33 21.70 -17.55
N THR A 309 -0.31 20.60 -17.92
CA THR A 309 -1.74 20.38 -17.61
C THR A 309 -1.87 19.95 -16.15
N PHE A 310 -3.06 20.15 -15.58
CA PHE A 310 -3.33 19.76 -14.20
C PHE A 310 -3.39 18.24 -14.07
N ILE A 311 -2.55 17.65 -13.20
CA ILE A 311 -2.44 16.24 -12.82
C ILE A 311 -2.64 15.21 -13.97
N PRO A 312 -1.85 15.30 -15.06
CA PRO A 312 -2.02 14.40 -16.22
C PRO A 312 -1.65 12.94 -15.91
N VAL A 313 -0.76 12.68 -14.94
CA VAL A 313 -0.37 11.32 -14.55
C VAL A 313 -1.49 10.66 -13.77
N HIS A 314 -2.09 11.33 -12.80
CA HIS A 314 -3.27 10.81 -12.08
C HIS A 314 -4.39 10.46 -13.04
N ARG A 315 -4.73 11.39 -13.95
CA ARG A 315 -5.76 11.14 -14.95
C ARG A 315 -5.44 9.91 -15.80
N TYR A 316 -4.20 9.78 -16.27
CA TYR A 316 -3.76 8.65 -17.08
C TYR A 316 -3.82 7.33 -16.29
N LEU A 317 -3.26 7.30 -15.07
CA LEU A 317 -3.19 6.09 -14.27
C LEU A 317 -4.56 5.66 -13.76
N LEU A 318 -5.25 6.53 -13.03
CA LEU A 318 -6.49 6.17 -12.34
C LEU A 318 -7.67 6.00 -13.31
N ILE A 319 -7.87 6.94 -14.25
CA ILE A 319 -9.05 6.95 -15.11
C ILE A 319 -8.83 6.13 -16.38
N GLU A 320 -7.74 6.38 -17.11
CA GLU A 320 -7.55 5.74 -18.41
C GLU A 320 -7.06 4.30 -18.32
N GLN A 321 -6.20 3.99 -17.34
CA GLN A 321 -5.53 2.71 -17.22
C GLN A 321 -6.02 1.84 -16.04
N GLY A 322 -6.76 2.40 -15.09
CA GLY A 322 -7.20 1.69 -13.90
C GLY A 322 -6.03 1.22 -13.03
N VAL A 323 -4.96 2.01 -12.97
CA VAL A 323 -3.76 1.74 -12.17
C VAL A 323 -3.80 2.58 -10.91
N HIS A 324 -3.80 1.94 -9.75
CA HIS A 324 -3.80 2.62 -8.46
C HIS A 324 -2.47 3.34 -8.20
N ILE A 325 -2.54 4.46 -7.46
CA ILE A 325 -1.36 5.24 -7.05
C ILE A 325 -1.10 5.01 -5.55
N GLY A 326 0.15 4.70 -5.21
CA GLY A 326 0.60 4.65 -3.82
C GLY A 326 1.37 5.91 -3.45
N GLU A 327 1.07 6.50 -2.29
CA GLU A 327 1.68 7.74 -1.85
C GLU A 327 2.29 7.61 -0.46
N PHE A 328 3.27 8.45 -0.16
CA PHE A 328 3.99 8.46 1.12
C PHE A 328 4.49 7.09 1.59
N HIS A 329 4.98 6.26 0.66
CA HIS A 329 5.64 5.02 1.03
C HIS A 329 7.05 5.30 1.54
N TYR A 330 7.37 4.87 2.77
CA TYR A 330 8.70 5.04 3.35
C TYR A 330 9.70 4.06 2.72
N LEU A 331 10.56 4.56 1.86
CA LEU A 331 11.44 3.75 1.01
C LEU A 331 12.93 3.81 1.41
N GLU A 332 13.27 4.58 2.46
CA GLU A 332 14.66 4.82 2.86
C GLU A 332 15.36 3.54 3.31
N ASP A 333 14.68 2.68 4.06
CA ASP A 333 15.27 1.43 4.56
C ASP A 333 15.52 0.42 3.44
N LEU A 334 14.61 0.32 2.47
CA LEU A 334 14.80 -0.52 1.28
C LEU A 334 16.00 -0.05 0.46
N ALA A 335 16.11 1.27 0.25
CA ALA A 335 17.22 1.85 -0.52
C ALA A 335 18.57 1.67 0.18
N ARG A 336 18.63 1.92 1.50
CA ARG A 336 19.83 1.72 2.31
C ARG A 336 20.36 0.29 2.22
N ASP A 337 19.46 -0.69 2.26
CA ASP A 337 19.84 -2.10 2.27
C ASP A 337 19.93 -2.71 0.85
N GLY A 338 19.70 -1.92 -0.20
CA GLY A 338 19.71 -2.39 -1.59
C GLY A 338 18.64 -3.45 -1.87
N ALA A 339 17.53 -3.42 -1.13
CA ALA A 339 16.41 -4.33 -1.29
C ALA A 339 15.49 -3.85 -2.43
N TYR A 340 15.93 -4.09 -3.66
CA TYR A 340 15.24 -3.58 -4.84
C TYR A 340 14.09 -4.46 -5.33
N GLU A 341 14.05 -5.73 -4.92
CA GLU A 341 12.98 -6.68 -5.24
C GLU A 341 12.51 -7.34 -3.95
N PHE A 342 11.20 -7.43 -3.75
CA PHE A 342 10.59 -7.93 -2.52
C PHE A 342 9.15 -8.40 -2.73
N CYS A 343 8.60 -9.11 -1.77
CA CYS A 343 7.16 -9.34 -1.68
C CYS A 343 6.51 -8.10 -1.06
N TYR A 344 5.71 -7.38 -1.85
CA TYR A 344 4.91 -6.24 -1.38
C TYR A 344 3.58 -6.73 -0.86
N VAL A 345 3.21 -6.32 0.37
CA VAL A 345 1.92 -6.62 0.99
C VAL A 345 1.27 -5.34 1.46
N CYS A 346 0.04 -5.10 1.01
CA CYS A 346 -0.74 -3.94 1.40
C CYS A 346 -2.23 -4.29 1.50
N MET A 347 -2.87 -3.77 2.53
CA MET A 347 -4.31 -3.93 2.74
C MET A 347 -4.92 -2.58 3.06
N THR A 348 -6.02 -2.25 2.39
CA THR A 348 -6.76 -1.03 2.65
C THR A 348 -7.73 -1.20 3.81
N ASN A 349 -8.06 -0.11 4.49
CA ASN A 349 -9.20 -0.05 5.40
C ASN A 349 -10.50 -0.19 4.60
N LYS A 350 -11.36 -1.12 5.00
CA LYS A 350 -12.64 -1.33 4.30
C LYS A 350 -13.72 -0.35 4.75
N ILE A 351 -13.48 0.93 4.49
CA ILE A 351 -14.45 2.00 4.76
C ILE A 351 -15.20 2.31 3.47
N ARG A 352 -16.46 1.90 3.41
CA ARG A 352 -17.29 2.08 2.22
C ARG A 352 -17.51 3.56 1.93
N GLY A 353 -17.38 3.92 0.65
CA GLY A 353 -17.60 5.27 0.15
C GLY A 353 -16.35 6.15 0.14
N THR A 354 -15.21 5.72 0.71
CA THR A 354 -13.96 6.46 0.58
C THR A 354 -13.33 6.21 -0.78
N ALA A 355 -12.73 7.26 -1.33
CA ALA A 355 -12.09 7.19 -2.65
C ALA A 355 -10.64 6.72 -2.57
N SER A 356 -10.02 6.79 -1.39
CA SER A 356 -8.65 6.35 -1.14
C SER A 356 -8.57 5.49 0.12
N GLY A 357 -7.62 4.55 0.13
CA GLY A 357 -7.23 3.80 1.32
C GLY A 357 -6.13 4.56 2.06
N PHE A 358 -6.40 4.97 3.28
CA PHE A 358 -5.56 5.88 4.05
C PHE A 358 -5.02 5.26 5.34
N THR A 359 -4.03 5.93 5.91
CA THR A 359 -3.31 5.46 7.11
C THR A 359 -2.90 3.99 6.99
N LEU A 360 -2.40 3.64 5.81
CA LEU A 360 -1.95 2.28 5.52
C LEU A 360 -0.61 1.99 6.19
N ARG A 361 -0.35 0.72 6.39
CA ARG A 361 0.95 0.22 6.79
C ARG A 361 1.40 -0.89 5.84
N PRO A 362 1.76 -0.55 4.59
CA PRO A 362 2.30 -1.52 3.66
C PRO A 362 3.62 -2.07 4.18
N ILE A 363 3.95 -3.29 3.82
CA ILE A 363 5.23 -3.90 4.15
C ILE A 363 5.88 -4.48 2.90
N ALA A 364 7.21 -4.48 2.90
CA ALA A 364 8.02 -5.27 1.98
C ALA A 364 8.68 -6.41 2.77
N ILE A 365 8.71 -7.60 2.20
CA ILE A 365 9.32 -8.78 2.81
C ILE A 365 10.37 -9.34 1.86
N LYS A 366 11.59 -9.54 2.37
CA LYS A 366 12.73 -10.10 1.63
C LYS A 366 13.17 -11.46 2.15
#